data_dd51d60f15f8636f2b032d73a8305fb6
#
_entry.id   dd51d60f15f8636f2b032d73a8305fb6
#
_cell.length_a   1.000
_cell.length_b   1.000
_cell.length_c   1.000
_cell.angle_alpha   90.00
_cell.angle_beta   90.00
_cell.angle_gamma   90.00
#
_symmetry.space_group_name_H-M   'P 1'
#
loop_
_entity.id
_entity.type
_entity.pdbx_description
1 polymer ?
#
loop_
_entity_poly.entity_id
_entity_poly.type
_entity_poly.pdbx_seq_one_letter_code
_entity_poly.pdbx_strand_id
1 'polypeptide(L)'
;MTIVLKILFINPIGTDVFDGHMLKTINEIKRPDVEVKVVHLSKGPVHLEYHYYEHLNLDETLEWIKWAEKEGYDAVVIGCFYDPGLRIAREIVSIPVIGVAEATMHVAATLGHKFSIIVGRRKWIPKMESNVYKYGLQKSLASFRVINFTVPRMAEEPEKLKEAIFEEAKKAVEEDGAEAVVLGCTGESGFMKELILKLGVPVLDPVVTSWKFAEMMADLYR
;
A
#
# COMPACT_ATOMS: atom_id res chain seq x y z
N MET A 1 7.49 -30.58 10.75
CA MET A 1 7.96 -29.65 9.70
C MET A 1 7.31 -28.31 9.95
N THR A 2 8.08 -27.26 10.14
CA THR A 2 7.52 -25.90 10.24
C THR A 2 6.96 -25.55 8.85
N ILE A 3 5.68 -25.29 8.77
CA ILE A 3 5.04 -24.89 7.51
C ILE A 3 5.46 -23.45 7.24
N VAL A 4 6.15 -23.22 6.13
CA VAL A 4 6.59 -21.90 5.70
C VAL A 4 5.47 -21.28 4.85
N LEU A 5 5.01 -20.09 5.23
CA LEU A 5 4.10 -19.28 4.40
C LEU A 5 4.86 -18.63 3.25
N LYS A 6 4.27 -18.60 2.07
CA LYS A 6 4.80 -17.91 0.90
C LYS A 6 3.89 -16.77 0.50
N ILE A 7 4.37 -15.54 0.52
CA ILE A 7 3.59 -14.36 0.14
C ILE A 7 4.29 -13.63 -1.00
N LEU A 8 3.54 -13.36 -2.06
CA LEU A 8 4.00 -12.56 -3.19
C LEU A 8 3.60 -11.09 -3.00
N PHE A 9 4.55 -10.18 -3.14
CA PHE A 9 4.30 -8.75 -3.24
C PHE A 9 4.52 -8.29 -4.69
N ILE A 10 3.47 -7.83 -5.35
CA ILE A 10 3.53 -7.36 -6.73
C ILE A 10 3.63 -5.84 -6.71
N ASN A 11 4.72 -5.29 -7.23
CA ASN A 11 4.84 -3.88 -7.55
C ASN A 11 4.28 -3.69 -8.98
N PRO A 12 3.05 -3.17 -9.16
CA PRO A 12 2.33 -3.27 -10.45
C PRO A 12 2.78 -2.17 -11.44
N ILE A 13 4.09 -2.00 -11.61
CA ILE A 13 4.74 -1.02 -12.49
C ILE A 13 5.87 -1.67 -13.29
N GLY A 14 6.17 -1.10 -14.48
CA GLY A 14 7.17 -1.62 -15.41
C GLY A 14 8.61 -1.21 -15.06
N THR A 15 8.99 -1.26 -13.77
CA THR A 15 10.35 -0.96 -13.29
C THR A 15 10.59 -1.58 -11.93
N ASP A 16 11.84 -1.94 -11.65
CA ASP A 16 12.32 -2.50 -10.39
C ASP A 16 12.76 -1.44 -9.36
N VAL A 17 12.64 -0.16 -9.68
CA VAL A 17 13.22 0.95 -8.90
C VAL A 17 12.83 0.93 -7.40
N PHE A 18 11.64 0.40 -7.07
CA PHE A 18 11.17 0.30 -5.68
C PHE A 18 11.33 -1.10 -5.07
N ASP A 19 11.66 -2.13 -5.84
CA ASP A 19 11.65 -3.52 -5.37
C ASP A 19 12.61 -3.75 -4.21
N GLY A 20 13.83 -3.21 -4.29
CA GLY A 20 14.81 -3.30 -3.21
C GLY A 20 14.34 -2.64 -1.92
N HIS A 21 13.67 -1.49 -2.01
CA HIS A 21 13.08 -0.78 -0.87
C HIS A 21 11.94 -1.59 -0.25
N MET A 22 11.00 -2.10 -1.07
CA MET A 22 9.88 -2.93 -0.60
C MET A 22 10.38 -4.20 0.09
N LEU A 23 11.32 -4.91 -0.55
CA LEU A 23 11.91 -6.13 0.00
C LEU A 23 12.62 -5.88 1.33
N LYS A 24 13.38 -4.78 1.45
CA LYS A 24 14.03 -4.38 2.71
C LYS A 24 12.99 -4.12 3.79
N THR A 25 11.99 -3.28 3.53
CA THR A 25 10.92 -2.95 4.48
C THR A 25 10.19 -4.20 4.96
N ILE A 26 9.83 -5.10 4.04
CA ILE A 26 9.16 -6.36 4.37
C ILE A 26 10.06 -7.26 5.22
N ASN A 27 11.33 -7.42 4.87
CA ASN A 27 12.27 -8.27 5.63
C ASN A 27 12.51 -7.80 7.07
N GLU A 28 12.38 -6.50 7.34
CA GLU A 28 12.50 -5.94 8.69
C GLU A 28 11.30 -6.29 9.60
N ILE A 29 10.15 -6.64 9.01
CA ILE A 29 8.90 -6.80 9.78
C ILE A 29 8.24 -8.16 9.62
N LYS A 30 8.57 -8.93 8.58
CA LYS A 30 7.96 -10.24 8.32
C LYS A 30 8.26 -11.23 9.44
N ARG A 31 7.37 -12.20 9.65
CA ARG A 31 7.64 -13.32 10.55
C ARG A 31 8.78 -14.20 10.00
N PRO A 32 9.54 -14.88 10.88
CA PRO A 32 10.64 -15.79 10.44
C PRO A 32 10.17 -16.96 9.58
N ASP A 33 8.93 -17.42 9.76
CA ASP A 33 8.30 -18.53 9.05
C ASP A 33 7.59 -18.09 7.74
N VAL A 34 7.85 -16.88 7.25
CA VAL A 34 7.28 -16.35 6.00
C VAL A 34 8.36 -16.09 4.98
N GLU A 35 8.20 -16.65 3.79
CA GLU A 35 8.98 -16.32 2.61
C GLU A 35 8.32 -15.19 1.83
N VAL A 36 9.13 -14.23 1.37
CA VAL A 36 8.71 -13.11 0.53
C VAL A 36 9.35 -13.18 -0.84
N LYS A 37 8.56 -12.94 -1.87
CA LYS A 37 9.05 -12.56 -3.18
C LYS A 37 8.42 -11.22 -3.57
N VAL A 38 9.25 -10.28 -4.02
CA VAL A 38 8.80 -9.03 -4.63
C VAL A 38 9.01 -9.14 -6.13
N VAL A 39 8.02 -8.73 -6.91
CA VAL A 39 8.08 -8.71 -8.37
C VAL A 39 7.55 -7.39 -8.90
N HIS A 40 8.05 -6.97 -10.06
CA HIS A 40 7.50 -5.88 -10.87
C HIS A 40 7.04 -6.44 -12.22
N LEU A 41 6.43 -5.59 -13.05
CA LEU A 41 5.98 -5.97 -14.38
C LEU A 41 7.14 -5.92 -15.39
N SER A 42 7.14 -6.84 -16.34
CA SER A 42 8.20 -6.93 -17.37
C SER A 42 8.21 -5.74 -18.33
N LYS A 43 7.07 -5.03 -18.42
CA LYS A 43 6.86 -3.89 -19.33
C LYS A 43 5.75 -2.99 -18.80
N GLY A 44 5.57 -1.84 -19.46
CA GLY A 44 4.47 -0.92 -19.16
C GLY A 44 4.91 0.34 -18.44
N PRO A 45 3.97 1.18 -18.05
CA PRO A 45 4.22 2.41 -17.30
C PRO A 45 4.99 2.18 -16.00
N VAL A 46 5.96 3.05 -15.74
CA VAL A 46 6.82 3.00 -14.55
C VAL A 46 6.17 3.62 -13.29
N HIS A 47 4.93 4.07 -13.40
CA HIS A 47 4.09 4.55 -12.29
C HIS A 47 2.60 4.46 -12.66
N LEU A 48 1.71 4.47 -11.66
CA LEU A 48 0.26 4.39 -11.86
C LEU A 48 -0.50 5.70 -11.55
N GLU A 49 0.14 6.85 -11.72
CA GLU A 49 -0.47 8.15 -11.41
C GLU A 49 -1.69 8.50 -12.27
N TYR A 50 -1.97 7.71 -13.31
CA TYR A 50 -3.08 7.88 -14.26
C TYR A 50 -3.89 6.60 -14.38
N HIS A 51 -5.22 6.70 -14.44
CA HIS A 51 -6.10 5.55 -14.73
C HIS A 51 -5.72 4.80 -16.01
N TYR A 52 -5.25 5.53 -17.03
CA TYR A 52 -4.77 4.92 -18.25
C TYR A 52 -3.56 3.99 -18.02
N TYR A 53 -2.62 4.40 -17.17
CA TYR A 53 -1.46 3.59 -16.83
C TYR A 53 -1.85 2.37 -15.95
N GLU A 54 -2.80 2.55 -15.04
CA GLU A 54 -3.38 1.45 -14.28
C GLU A 54 -3.97 0.38 -15.22
N HIS A 55 -4.73 0.83 -16.24
CA HIS A 55 -5.31 -0.06 -17.23
C HIS A 55 -4.25 -0.83 -18.02
N LEU A 56 -3.18 -0.17 -18.46
CA LEU A 56 -2.10 -0.82 -19.22
C LEU A 56 -1.32 -1.88 -18.42
N ASN A 57 -1.25 -1.74 -17.10
CA ASN A 57 -0.50 -2.64 -16.22
C ASN A 57 -1.36 -3.77 -15.63
N LEU A 58 -2.68 -3.73 -15.87
CA LEU A 58 -3.61 -4.64 -15.20
C LEU A 58 -3.44 -6.10 -15.63
N ASP A 59 -3.34 -6.37 -16.91
CA ASP A 59 -3.27 -7.72 -17.45
C ASP A 59 -2.09 -8.51 -16.85
N GLU A 60 -0.88 -7.94 -16.88
CA GLU A 60 0.29 -8.62 -16.33
C GLU A 60 0.23 -8.75 -14.81
N THR A 61 -0.39 -7.77 -14.12
CA THR A 61 -0.64 -7.87 -12.67
C THR A 61 -1.52 -9.10 -12.36
N LEU A 62 -2.59 -9.31 -13.12
CA LEU A 62 -3.48 -10.47 -12.96
C LEU A 62 -2.78 -11.79 -13.31
N GLU A 63 -1.91 -11.81 -14.32
CA GLU A 63 -1.12 -13.02 -14.65
C GLU A 63 -0.15 -13.38 -13.51
N TRP A 64 0.50 -12.41 -12.86
CA TRP A 64 1.31 -12.66 -11.66
C TRP A 64 0.49 -13.25 -10.51
N ILE A 65 -0.75 -12.79 -10.31
CA ILE A 65 -1.65 -13.30 -9.26
C ILE A 65 -2.04 -14.76 -9.53
N LYS A 66 -2.41 -15.09 -10.77
CA LYS A 66 -2.70 -16.46 -11.20
C LYS A 66 -1.49 -17.37 -11.08
N TRP A 67 -0.31 -16.86 -11.46
CA TRP A 67 0.94 -17.58 -11.31
C TRP A 67 1.24 -17.88 -9.83
N ALA A 68 1.03 -16.94 -8.92
CA ALA A 68 1.26 -17.13 -7.50
C ALA A 68 0.42 -18.29 -6.93
N GLU A 69 -0.87 -18.35 -7.24
CA GLU A 69 -1.73 -19.46 -6.82
C GLU A 69 -1.21 -20.80 -7.35
N LYS A 70 -0.85 -20.87 -8.65
CA LYS A 70 -0.32 -22.08 -9.28
C LYS A 70 1.00 -22.56 -8.64
N GLU A 71 1.86 -21.65 -8.22
CA GLU A 71 3.15 -21.94 -7.56
C GLU A 71 3.03 -22.17 -6.04
N GLY A 72 1.79 -22.20 -5.52
CA GLY A 72 1.52 -22.51 -4.12
C GLY A 72 1.90 -21.39 -3.16
N TYR A 73 1.70 -20.12 -3.56
CA TYR A 73 1.72 -19.00 -2.64
C TYR A 73 0.44 -18.99 -1.81
N ASP A 74 0.56 -18.56 -0.55
CA ASP A 74 -0.54 -18.53 0.42
C ASP A 74 -1.31 -17.21 0.40
N ALA A 75 -0.71 -16.13 -0.11
CA ALA A 75 -1.36 -14.83 -0.32
C ALA A 75 -0.59 -13.98 -1.34
N VAL A 76 -1.26 -12.98 -1.88
CA VAL A 76 -0.69 -11.96 -2.77
C VAL A 76 -1.04 -10.57 -2.27
N VAL A 77 -0.07 -9.64 -2.30
CA VAL A 77 -0.27 -8.21 -2.04
C VAL A 77 -0.12 -7.43 -3.35
N ILE A 78 -1.11 -6.62 -3.71
CA ILE A 78 -1.05 -5.67 -4.83
C ILE A 78 -0.45 -4.37 -4.31
N GLY A 79 0.83 -4.12 -4.59
CA GLY A 79 1.67 -3.07 -4.03
C GLY A 79 1.40 -1.66 -4.57
N CYS A 80 0.14 -1.24 -4.66
CA CYS A 80 -0.25 0.10 -5.07
C CYS A 80 -1.48 0.57 -4.31
N PHE A 81 -1.47 1.81 -3.80
CA PHE A 81 -2.58 2.39 -3.04
C PHE A 81 -3.86 2.66 -3.85
N TYR A 82 -3.86 2.37 -5.14
CA TYR A 82 -5.06 2.35 -5.98
C TYR A 82 -5.81 1.02 -5.96
N ASP A 83 -5.19 -0.05 -5.42
CA ASP A 83 -5.71 -1.42 -5.45
C ASP A 83 -6.13 -1.86 -6.86
N PRO A 84 -5.24 -1.76 -7.88
CA PRO A 84 -5.58 -2.05 -9.26
C PRO A 84 -6.01 -3.51 -9.41
N GLY A 85 -7.21 -3.72 -9.98
CA GLY A 85 -7.72 -5.06 -10.27
C GLY A 85 -8.08 -5.93 -9.07
N LEU A 86 -8.07 -5.41 -7.82
CA LEU A 86 -8.27 -6.20 -6.60
C LEU A 86 -9.54 -7.08 -6.65
N ARG A 87 -10.69 -6.53 -7.08
CA ARG A 87 -11.94 -7.31 -7.17
C ARG A 87 -11.88 -8.37 -8.28
N ILE A 88 -11.27 -8.02 -9.41
CA ILE A 88 -11.07 -8.95 -10.53
C ILE A 88 -10.17 -10.11 -10.08
N ALA A 89 -9.07 -9.79 -9.37
CA ALA A 89 -8.16 -10.79 -8.84
C ALA A 89 -8.86 -11.79 -7.93
N ARG A 90 -9.72 -11.33 -7.03
CA ARG A 90 -10.49 -12.18 -6.10
C ARG A 90 -11.55 -13.06 -6.79
N GLU A 91 -11.89 -12.77 -8.05
CA GLU A 91 -12.79 -13.64 -8.86
C GLU A 91 -12.05 -14.79 -9.53
N ILE A 92 -10.73 -14.64 -9.77
CA ILE A 92 -9.97 -15.56 -10.61
C ILE A 92 -8.99 -16.46 -9.84
N VAL A 93 -8.76 -16.21 -8.53
CA VAL A 93 -7.96 -17.05 -7.65
C VAL A 93 -8.68 -17.31 -6.33
N SER A 94 -8.30 -18.39 -5.64
CA SER A 94 -8.83 -18.78 -4.34
C SER A 94 -7.99 -18.30 -3.17
N ILE A 95 -6.70 -18.01 -3.39
CA ILE A 95 -5.81 -17.49 -2.33
C ILE A 95 -6.16 -16.04 -1.98
N PRO A 96 -5.92 -15.59 -0.74
CA PRO A 96 -6.11 -14.21 -0.34
C PRO A 96 -5.34 -13.22 -1.21
N VAL A 97 -6.05 -12.23 -1.78
CA VAL A 97 -5.46 -11.10 -2.49
C VAL A 97 -5.70 -9.83 -1.68
N ILE A 98 -4.62 -9.18 -1.29
CA ILE A 98 -4.62 -8.03 -0.39
C ILE A 98 -4.41 -6.76 -1.20
N GLY A 99 -5.36 -5.84 -1.12
CA GLY A 99 -5.21 -4.48 -1.59
C GLY A 99 -4.53 -3.61 -0.53
N VAL A 100 -3.52 -2.87 -0.91
CA VAL A 100 -2.76 -2.02 0.01
C VAL A 100 -3.65 -0.93 0.62
N ALA A 101 -4.48 -0.25 -0.19
CA ALA A 101 -5.37 0.79 0.30
C ALA A 101 -6.48 0.22 1.18
N GLU A 102 -7.12 -0.88 0.76
CA GLU A 102 -8.17 -1.55 1.54
C GLU A 102 -7.65 -1.94 2.92
N ALA A 103 -6.54 -2.67 2.98
CA ALA A 103 -5.96 -3.13 4.24
C ALA A 103 -5.55 -1.95 5.15
N THR A 104 -4.83 -0.97 4.60
CA THR A 104 -4.30 0.14 5.39
C THR A 104 -5.40 1.03 5.95
N MET A 105 -6.42 1.36 5.15
CA MET A 105 -7.54 2.20 5.61
C MET A 105 -8.41 1.49 6.63
N HIS A 106 -8.65 0.18 6.50
CA HIS A 106 -9.41 -0.58 7.51
C HIS A 106 -8.64 -0.65 8.84
N VAL A 107 -7.34 -0.89 8.81
CA VAL A 107 -6.52 -0.86 10.04
C VAL A 107 -6.53 0.54 10.65
N ALA A 108 -6.39 1.61 9.86
CA ALA A 108 -6.48 2.98 10.36
C ALA A 108 -7.80 3.27 11.08
N ALA A 109 -8.92 2.80 10.52
CA ALA A 109 -10.26 2.95 11.11
C ALA A 109 -10.46 2.15 12.42
N THR A 110 -9.57 1.21 12.76
CA THR A 110 -9.57 0.52 14.06
C THR A 110 -8.72 1.23 15.11
N LEU A 111 -7.83 2.14 14.71
CA LEU A 111 -6.90 2.85 15.58
C LEU A 111 -7.35 4.27 15.95
N GLY A 112 -8.30 4.82 15.21
CA GLY A 112 -8.85 6.14 15.44
C GLY A 112 -10.23 6.29 14.82
N HIS A 113 -11.04 7.22 15.35
CA HIS A 113 -12.36 7.55 14.77
C HIS A 113 -12.22 8.21 13.40
N LYS A 114 -11.16 9.00 13.23
CA LYS A 114 -10.84 9.72 11.99
C LYS A 114 -9.41 9.46 11.54
N PHE A 115 -9.23 9.22 10.25
CA PHE A 115 -7.90 9.16 9.64
C PHE A 115 -7.79 10.12 8.46
N SER A 116 -6.59 10.63 8.21
CA SER A 116 -6.24 11.37 7.00
C SER A 116 -5.28 10.60 6.12
N ILE A 117 -5.37 10.82 4.81
CA ILE A 117 -4.50 10.17 3.83
C ILE A 117 -3.55 11.22 3.26
N ILE A 118 -2.24 10.99 3.37
CA ILE A 118 -1.21 11.79 2.72
C ILE A 118 -1.09 11.31 1.28
N VAL A 119 -1.13 12.24 0.32
CA VAL A 119 -1.13 11.89 -1.10
C VAL A 119 -0.10 12.72 -1.86
N GLY A 120 0.59 12.09 -2.80
CA GLY A 120 1.60 12.76 -3.60
C GLY A 120 1.06 13.94 -4.40
N ARG A 121 -0.09 13.80 -5.03
CA ARG A 121 -0.68 14.83 -5.91
C ARG A 121 -2.18 14.95 -5.72
N ARG A 122 -2.70 16.19 -5.86
CA ARG A 122 -4.16 16.46 -5.85
C ARG A 122 -4.93 15.61 -6.87
N LYS A 123 -4.30 15.30 -8.01
CA LYS A 123 -4.89 14.48 -9.07
C LYS A 123 -5.21 13.05 -8.63
N TRP A 124 -4.55 12.53 -7.60
CA TRP A 124 -4.80 11.17 -7.11
C TRP A 124 -6.05 11.07 -6.23
N ILE A 125 -6.50 12.19 -5.65
CA ILE A 125 -7.62 12.24 -4.70
C ILE A 125 -8.89 11.60 -5.25
N PRO A 126 -9.39 11.90 -6.47
CA PRO A 126 -10.65 11.33 -6.94
C PRO A 126 -10.66 9.80 -6.98
N LYS A 127 -9.52 9.18 -7.35
CA LYS A 127 -9.39 7.72 -7.35
C LYS A 127 -9.36 7.16 -5.93
N MET A 128 -8.59 7.76 -5.04
CA MET A 128 -8.50 7.32 -3.65
C MET A 128 -9.81 7.53 -2.89
N GLU A 129 -10.48 8.65 -3.12
CA GLU A 129 -11.82 8.92 -2.57
C GLU A 129 -12.83 7.86 -3.04
N SER A 130 -12.80 7.47 -4.32
CA SER A 130 -13.62 6.38 -4.84
C SER A 130 -13.34 5.05 -4.11
N ASN A 131 -12.07 4.76 -3.76
CA ASN A 131 -11.73 3.59 -2.96
C ASN A 131 -12.25 3.73 -1.51
N VAL A 132 -12.16 4.90 -0.88
CA VAL A 132 -12.74 5.15 0.46
C VAL A 132 -14.24 4.85 0.47
N TYR A 133 -14.99 5.32 -0.53
CA TYR A 133 -16.42 5.00 -0.69
C TYR A 133 -16.67 3.51 -0.92
N LYS A 134 -15.90 2.89 -1.81
CA LYS A 134 -16.00 1.48 -2.17
C LYS A 134 -15.79 0.55 -0.95
N TYR A 135 -14.96 0.97 0.00
CA TYR A 135 -14.65 0.24 1.22
C TYR A 135 -15.53 0.63 2.42
N GLY A 136 -16.46 1.57 2.24
CA GLY A 136 -17.41 1.98 3.28
C GLY A 136 -16.82 2.87 4.37
N LEU A 137 -15.66 3.49 4.13
CA LEU A 137 -14.87 4.22 5.12
C LEU A 137 -15.02 5.76 5.05
N GLN A 138 -15.97 6.26 4.25
CA GLN A 138 -16.17 7.70 4.05
C GLN A 138 -16.46 8.47 5.35
N LYS A 139 -17.08 7.83 6.35
CA LYS A 139 -17.33 8.43 7.65
C LYS A 139 -16.08 8.51 8.53
N SER A 140 -15.08 7.67 8.29
CA SER A 140 -13.81 7.66 9.02
C SER A 140 -12.74 8.52 8.38
N LEU A 141 -12.92 8.96 7.14
CA LEU A 141 -11.99 9.88 6.48
C LEU A 141 -12.17 11.30 7.07
N ALA A 142 -11.06 11.90 7.54
CA ALA A 142 -10.98 13.31 7.90
C ALA A 142 -10.62 14.17 6.68
N SER A 143 -9.51 13.85 6.01
CA SER A 143 -9.02 14.65 4.89
C SER A 143 -8.06 13.89 3.98
N PHE A 144 -7.76 14.51 2.83
CA PHE A 144 -6.57 14.25 2.02
C PHE A 144 -5.61 15.42 2.13
N ARG A 145 -4.33 15.15 2.46
CA ARG A 145 -3.27 16.15 2.49
C ARG A 145 -2.26 15.91 1.36
N VAL A 146 -1.91 16.95 0.63
CA VAL A 146 -1.16 16.85 -0.64
C VAL A 146 0.26 17.35 -0.48
N ILE A 147 1.26 16.49 -0.71
CA ILE A 147 2.68 16.80 -0.57
C ILE A 147 3.35 17.32 -1.85
N ASN A 148 2.65 17.33 -2.99
CA ASN A 148 3.15 17.78 -4.30
C ASN A 148 4.38 17.01 -4.81
N PHE A 149 4.38 15.68 -4.63
CA PHE A 149 5.39 14.76 -5.15
C PHE A 149 4.79 13.85 -6.24
N THR A 150 5.56 13.63 -7.31
CA THR A 150 5.30 12.55 -8.28
C THR A 150 5.98 11.27 -7.81
N VAL A 151 5.55 10.11 -8.31
CA VAL A 151 6.16 8.81 -7.95
C VAL A 151 7.67 8.77 -8.29
N PRO A 152 8.15 9.21 -9.47
CA PRO A 152 9.59 9.26 -9.72
C PRO A 152 10.35 10.15 -8.73
N ARG A 153 9.81 11.32 -8.40
CA ARG A 153 10.44 12.26 -7.48
C ARG A 153 10.53 11.71 -6.04
N MET A 154 9.63 10.80 -5.63
CA MET A 154 9.70 10.15 -4.31
C MET A 154 10.96 9.30 -4.17
N ALA A 155 11.38 8.61 -5.25
CA ALA A 155 12.61 7.83 -5.26
C ALA A 155 13.88 8.72 -5.32
N GLU A 156 13.80 9.86 -5.99
CA GLU A 156 14.94 10.77 -6.22
C GLU A 156 15.25 11.64 -5.00
N GLU A 157 14.23 12.05 -4.22
CA GLU A 157 14.36 13.04 -3.15
C GLU A 157 13.79 12.53 -1.80
N PRO A 158 14.28 11.43 -1.21
CA PRO A 158 13.66 10.78 -0.04
C PRO A 158 13.63 11.67 1.21
N GLU A 159 14.64 12.49 1.46
CA GLU A 159 14.67 13.39 2.63
C GLU A 159 13.64 14.50 2.50
N LYS A 160 13.51 15.12 1.33
CA LYS A 160 12.47 16.13 1.09
C LYS A 160 11.06 15.53 1.10
N LEU A 161 10.93 14.28 0.63
CA LEU A 161 9.67 13.54 0.74
C LEU A 161 9.26 13.38 2.19
N LYS A 162 10.18 12.93 3.05
CA LYS A 162 9.93 12.77 4.49
C LYS A 162 9.50 14.07 5.17
N GLU A 163 10.20 15.18 4.88
CA GLU A 163 9.82 16.50 5.38
C GLU A 163 8.42 16.92 4.95
N ALA A 164 8.11 16.76 3.67
CA ALA A 164 6.79 17.11 3.13
C ALA A 164 5.67 16.25 3.73
N ILE A 165 5.91 14.94 3.93
CA ILE A 165 4.98 14.04 4.62
C ILE A 165 4.74 14.52 6.05
N PHE A 166 5.80 14.84 6.80
CA PHE A 166 5.69 15.28 8.18
C PHE A 166 4.86 16.56 8.33
N GLU A 167 5.13 17.58 7.50
CA GLU A 167 4.42 18.86 7.54
C GLU A 167 2.93 18.70 7.23
N GLU A 168 2.57 17.92 6.22
CA GLU A 168 1.16 17.70 5.88
C GLU A 168 0.46 16.73 6.85
N ALA A 169 1.17 15.74 7.40
CA ALA A 169 0.63 14.88 8.44
C ALA A 169 0.36 15.64 9.75
N LYS A 170 1.23 16.58 10.11
CA LYS A 170 1.04 17.46 11.27
C LYS A 170 -0.25 18.30 11.09
N LYS A 171 -0.45 18.91 9.92
CA LYS A 171 -1.68 19.64 9.62
C LYS A 171 -2.92 18.74 9.66
N ALA A 172 -2.81 17.50 9.16
CA ALA A 172 -3.91 16.53 9.25
C ALA A 172 -4.35 16.29 10.71
N VAL A 173 -3.41 16.19 11.63
CA VAL A 173 -3.69 16.01 13.07
C VAL A 173 -4.23 17.29 13.70
N GLU A 174 -3.54 18.43 13.51
CA GLU A 174 -3.83 19.67 14.21
C GLU A 174 -5.04 20.44 13.67
N GLU A 175 -5.28 20.38 12.34
CA GLU A 175 -6.33 21.17 11.67
C GLU A 175 -7.54 20.33 11.28
N ASP A 176 -7.35 19.05 10.83
CA ASP A 176 -8.45 18.22 10.34
C ASP A 176 -8.98 17.23 11.40
N GLY A 177 -8.30 17.15 12.54
CA GLY A 177 -8.68 16.26 13.63
C GLY A 177 -8.43 14.78 13.33
N ALA A 178 -7.41 14.46 12.52
CA ALA A 178 -7.02 13.09 12.28
C ALA A 178 -6.40 12.46 13.55
N GLU A 179 -6.93 11.32 13.94
CA GLU A 179 -6.42 10.50 15.06
C GLU A 179 -5.48 9.41 14.57
N ALA A 180 -5.43 9.17 13.26
CA ALA A 180 -4.47 8.32 12.58
C ALA A 180 -4.10 8.91 11.22
N VAL A 181 -2.89 8.67 10.75
CA VAL A 181 -2.39 9.12 9.44
C VAL A 181 -2.07 7.90 8.58
N VAL A 182 -2.52 7.92 7.34
CA VAL A 182 -2.25 6.90 6.33
C VAL A 182 -1.33 7.47 5.26
N LEU A 183 -0.21 6.80 4.99
CA LEU A 183 0.63 7.12 3.85
C LEU A 183 -0.04 6.56 2.58
N GLY A 184 -0.38 7.43 1.63
CA GLY A 184 -1.23 7.11 0.48
C GLY A 184 -0.47 6.60 -0.75
N CYS A 185 0.80 6.26 -0.61
CA CYS A 185 1.60 5.66 -1.67
C CYS A 185 2.62 4.70 -1.08
N THR A 186 2.85 3.55 -1.73
CA THR A 186 3.93 2.63 -1.33
C THR A 186 5.32 3.26 -1.44
N GLY A 187 5.49 4.26 -2.32
CA GLY A 187 6.70 5.10 -2.38
C GLY A 187 6.91 6.02 -1.16
N GLU A 188 5.91 6.19 -0.29
CA GLU A 188 5.99 6.91 0.98
C GLU A 188 6.40 6.01 2.15
N SER A 189 6.68 4.73 1.90
CA SER A 189 7.04 3.74 2.92
C SER A 189 8.40 4.03 3.56
N GLY A 190 8.58 3.54 4.81
CA GLY A 190 9.85 3.57 5.54
C GLY A 190 9.98 4.67 6.59
N PHE A 191 9.05 5.61 6.66
CA PHE A 191 9.12 6.74 7.61
C PHE A 191 8.21 6.58 8.84
N MET A 192 7.43 5.51 8.92
CA MET A 192 6.37 5.29 9.92
C MET A 192 6.84 5.51 11.37
N LYS A 193 7.94 4.89 11.79
CA LYS A 193 8.42 4.95 13.18
C LYS A 193 8.79 6.37 13.62
N GLU A 194 9.47 7.12 12.76
CA GLU A 194 9.85 8.49 13.02
C GLU A 194 8.64 9.41 13.09
N LEU A 195 7.70 9.23 12.18
CA LEU A 195 6.45 10.00 12.13
C LEU A 195 5.58 9.77 13.37
N ILE A 196 5.44 8.52 13.83
CA ILE A 196 4.69 8.21 15.06
C ILE A 196 5.30 8.95 16.26
N LEU A 197 6.62 8.92 16.40
CA LEU A 197 7.31 9.61 17.52
C LEU A 197 7.11 11.12 17.50
N LYS A 198 7.07 11.72 16.32
CA LYS A 198 6.92 13.18 16.16
C LYS A 198 5.47 13.66 16.25
N LEU A 199 4.53 12.88 15.76
CA LEU A 199 3.12 13.27 15.66
C LEU A 199 2.30 12.84 16.89
N GLY A 200 2.73 11.82 17.61
CA GLY A 200 2.02 11.27 18.76
C GLY A 200 0.72 10.52 18.42
N VAL A 201 0.49 10.21 17.14
CA VAL A 201 -0.66 9.44 16.66
C VAL A 201 -0.19 8.25 15.82
N PRO A 202 -1.01 7.19 15.65
CA PRO A 202 -0.70 6.10 14.72
C PRO A 202 -0.44 6.61 13.30
N VAL A 203 0.63 6.13 12.68
CA VAL A 203 0.91 6.33 11.24
C VAL A 203 0.96 4.97 10.57
N LEU A 204 0.17 4.79 9.52
CA LEU A 204 0.04 3.53 8.79
C LEU A 204 0.91 3.60 7.53
N ASP A 205 1.97 2.80 7.53
CA ASP A 205 2.79 2.54 6.34
C ASP A 205 2.07 1.49 5.48
N PRO A 206 1.81 1.79 4.20
CA PRO A 206 1.02 0.91 3.35
C PRO A 206 1.70 -0.44 3.08
N VAL A 207 3.03 -0.49 2.98
CA VAL A 207 3.78 -1.74 2.77
C VAL A 207 3.75 -2.59 4.04
N VAL A 208 4.06 -1.98 5.18
CA VAL A 208 4.06 -2.67 6.50
C VAL A 208 2.67 -3.21 6.83
N THR A 209 1.65 -2.35 6.69
CA THR A 209 0.28 -2.70 7.09
C THR A 209 -0.30 -3.80 6.19
N SER A 210 -0.18 -3.67 4.87
CA SER A 210 -0.68 -4.68 3.94
C SER A 210 0.05 -6.00 4.06
N TRP A 211 1.36 -5.97 4.33
CA TRP A 211 2.13 -7.18 4.57
C TRP A 211 1.65 -7.95 5.82
N LYS A 212 1.50 -7.24 6.95
CA LYS A 212 0.98 -7.85 8.18
C LYS A 212 -0.45 -8.35 8.02
N PHE A 213 -1.26 -7.64 7.25
CA PHE A 213 -2.60 -8.09 6.91
C PHE A 213 -2.57 -9.37 6.06
N ALA A 214 -1.63 -9.48 5.11
CA ALA A 214 -1.45 -10.67 4.28
C ALA A 214 -0.99 -11.89 5.11
N GLU A 215 -0.06 -11.71 6.05
CA GLU A 215 0.33 -12.78 6.99
C GLU A 215 -0.87 -13.32 7.78
N MET A 216 -1.70 -12.42 8.32
CA MET A 216 -2.91 -12.78 9.06
C MET A 216 -3.92 -13.52 8.17
N MET A 217 -4.18 -13.00 6.97
CA MET A 217 -5.16 -13.60 6.05
C MET A 217 -4.69 -14.96 5.53
N ALA A 218 -3.40 -15.15 5.29
CA ALA A 218 -2.84 -16.43 4.92
C ALA A 218 -3.01 -17.48 6.03
N ASP A 219 -2.81 -17.10 7.30
CA ASP A 219 -3.06 -17.98 8.44
C ASP A 219 -4.54 -18.37 8.59
N LEU A 220 -5.45 -17.43 8.37
CA LEU A 220 -6.90 -17.68 8.50
C LEU A 220 -7.46 -18.53 7.34
N TYR A 221 -6.78 -18.57 6.20
CA TYR A 221 -7.29 -19.23 5.00
C TYR A 221 -6.76 -20.66 4.82
N ARG A 222 -5.82 -21.07 5.63
CA ARG A 222 -5.33 -22.45 5.74
C ARG A 222 -6.24 -23.28 6.63
#